data_a24dd22c40610f51cd97526a6414a871
#
_entry.id   a24dd22c40610f51cd97526a6414a871
#
_cell.length_a   1.000
_cell.length_b   1.000
_cell.length_c   1.000
_cell.angle_alpha   90.00
_cell.angle_beta   90.00
_cell.angle_gamma   90.00
#
_symmetry.space_group_name_H-M   'P 1'
#
loop_
_entity.id
_entity.type
_entity.pdbx_description
1 polymer ?
#
loop_
_entity_poly.entity_id
_entity_poly.type
_entity_poly.pdbx_seq_one_letter_code
_entity_poly.pdbx_strand_id
1 'polypeptide(L)'
;RLRHSTTGAPVTDSKAMPAEPRLPPDKRFILLASRLWAWAFLGLMIAFFIIVVPLSGGATFLTLRNAMNILVAITPVLLLGLGQTFVIISAGIDLSVGWVMSLASVVSAHAIRASFNAGAPLFLAATLGFLAAVAASAGVGLVNGLIIAKLKVPAFIVTLGSSFIVRGMALLFSENTTVIGLPADIRDYGNESLFYVVNGEGGGFYAFFRPDVTGAMLRQMDRIFTWPVVITAIVVIICMFILNRTQFGRHTYAIGGNMQAALRT
;
A
#
# COMPACT_ATOMS: atom_id res chain seq x y z
N ARG A 1 -24.43 -74.63 -23.70
CA ARG A 1 -25.17 -73.96 -22.57
C ARG A 1 -24.18 -73.59 -21.51
N LEU A 2 -23.72 -72.33 -21.48
CA LEU A 2 -22.87 -71.78 -20.43
C LEU A 2 -23.71 -70.77 -19.67
N ARG A 3 -23.92 -71.04 -18.37
CA ARG A 3 -24.60 -70.14 -17.45
C ARG A 3 -23.59 -69.09 -16.96
N HIS A 4 -23.85 -67.84 -17.28
CA HIS A 4 -23.18 -66.70 -16.62
C HIS A 4 -23.80 -66.50 -15.25
N SER A 5 -23.08 -66.73 -14.16
CA SER A 5 -23.41 -66.33 -12.80
C SER A 5 -22.83 -64.91 -12.61
N THR A 6 -23.72 -63.94 -12.55
CA THR A 6 -23.37 -62.57 -12.14
C THR A 6 -23.43 -62.52 -10.62
N THR A 7 -22.28 -62.65 -9.97
CA THR A 7 -22.09 -62.29 -8.55
C THR A 7 -21.90 -60.80 -8.43
N GLY A 8 -22.98 -60.10 -8.02
CA GLY A 8 -22.89 -58.69 -7.63
C GLY A 8 -22.05 -58.56 -6.37
N ALA A 9 -20.92 -57.91 -6.48
CA ALA A 9 -20.14 -57.48 -5.32
C ALA A 9 -20.90 -56.40 -4.57
N PRO A 10 -20.97 -56.44 -3.23
CA PRO A 10 -21.61 -55.37 -2.47
C PRO A 10 -20.82 -54.07 -2.62
N VAL A 11 -21.56 -53.01 -2.96
CA VAL A 11 -21.04 -51.62 -2.95
C VAL A 11 -20.56 -51.35 -1.53
N THR A 12 -19.25 -51.26 -1.36
CA THR A 12 -18.63 -50.95 -0.09
C THR A 12 -19.05 -49.54 0.37
N ASP A 13 -19.60 -49.52 1.57
CA ASP A 13 -19.94 -48.35 2.36
C ASP A 13 -19.03 -47.15 2.09
N SER A 14 -19.64 -46.04 1.73
CA SER A 14 -18.98 -44.75 1.74
C SER A 14 -18.50 -44.51 3.19
N LYS A 15 -17.18 -44.68 3.42
CA LYS A 15 -16.57 -44.29 4.69
C LYS A 15 -16.92 -42.82 4.94
N ALA A 16 -17.86 -42.61 5.87
CA ALA A 16 -18.11 -41.31 6.45
C ALA A 16 -16.77 -40.72 6.87
N MET A 17 -16.43 -39.55 6.33
CA MET A 17 -15.23 -38.83 6.75
C MET A 17 -15.21 -38.73 8.28
N PRO A 18 -14.12 -39.09 8.95
CA PRO A 18 -14.02 -38.94 10.40
C PRO A 18 -14.38 -37.51 10.77
N ALA A 19 -15.31 -37.34 11.69
CA ALA A 19 -15.66 -36.01 12.22
C ALA A 19 -14.37 -35.36 12.71
N GLU A 20 -14.08 -34.13 12.25
CA GLU A 20 -12.90 -33.41 12.69
C GLU A 20 -12.86 -33.37 14.23
N PRO A 21 -11.74 -33.74 14.85
CA PRO A 21 -11.63 -33.79 16.30
C PRO A 21 -11.92 -32.39 16.86
N ARG A 22 -12.93 -32.27 17.69
CA ARG A 22 -13.26 -31.02 18.38
C ARG A 22 -12.05 -30.63 19.23
N LEU A 23 -11.41 -29.52 18.88
CA LEU A 23 -10.28 -29.00 19.64
C LEU A 23 -10.67 -28.74 21.10
N PRO A 24 -9.84 -29.14 22.08
CA PRO A 24 -10.10 -28.86 23.48
C PRO A 24 -10.19 -27.34 23.74
N PRO A 25 -10.93 -26.91 24.79
CA PRO A 25 -11.25 -25.50 25.04
C PRO A 25 -10.01 -24.60 25.16
N ASP A 26 -8.93 -25.09 25.75
CA ASP A 26 -7.64 -24.43 25.86
C ASP A 26 -7.01 -24.09 24.49
N LYS A 27 -7.05 -25.04 23.55
CA LYS A 27 -6.56 -24.82 22.18
C LYS A 27 -7.43 -23.85 21.39
N ARG A 28 -8.75 -23.83 21.65
CA ARG A 28 -9.64 -22.83 21.03
C ARG A 28 -9.34 -21.42 21.51
N PHE A 29 -9.06 -21.26 22.81
CA PHE A 29 -8.69 -19.96 23.36
C PHE A 29 -7.36 -19.47 22.76
N ILE A 30 -6.34 -20.33 22.66
CA ILE A 30 -5.04 -19.99 22.05
C ILE A 30 -5.22 -19.58 20.58
N LEU A 31 -6.05 -20.30 19.82
CA LEU A 31 -6.35 -19.96 18.41
C LEU A 31 -7.11 -18.64 18.26
N LEU A 32 -8.07 -18.36 19.17
CA LEU A 32 -8.76 -17.07 19.22
C LEU A 32 -7.79 -15.95 19.60
N ALA A 33 -6.99 -16.15 20.61
CA ALA A 33 -5.98 -15.19 21.05
C ALA A 33 -4.97 -14.91 19.94
N SER A 34 -4.50 -15.94 19.21
CA SER A 34 -3.59 -15.77 18.07
C SER A 34 -4.20 -15.04 16.86
N ARG A 35 -5.51 -15.07 16.73
CA ARG A 35 -6.22 -14.30 15.68
C ARG A 35 -6.52 -12.86 16.10
N LEU A 36 -6.74 -12.64 17.38
CA LEU A 36 -7.20 -11.35 17.90
C LEU A 36 -6.08 -10.48 18.48
N TRP A 37 -4.87 -11.03 18.69
CA TRP A 37 -3.78 -10.30 19.34
C TRP A 37 -3.43 -8.99 18.63
N ALA A 38 -3.45 -8.98 17.29
CA ALA A 38 -3.14 -7.79 16.51
C ALA A 38 -4.20 -6.69 16.69
N TRP A 39 -5.48 -7.09 16.75
CA TRP A 39 -6.59 -6.17 17.02
C TRP A 39 -6.59 -5.67 18.48
N ALA A 40 -6.25 -6.56 19.42
CA ALA A 40 -6.11 -6.20 20.82
C ALA A 40 -4.95 -5.20 21.02
N PHE A 41 -3.82 -5.43 20.36
CA PHE A 41 -2.69 -4.50 20.38
C PHE A 41 -3.05 -3.15 19.75
N LEU A 42 -3.74 -3.16 18.62
CA LEU A 42 -4.23 -1.93 17.98
C LEU A 42 -5.18 -1.18 18.93
N GLY A 43 -6.14 -1.89 19.54
CA GLY A 43 -7.07 -1.30 20.52
C GLY A 43 -6.33 -0.70 21.72
N LEU A 44 -5.32 -1.40 22.23
CA LEU A 44 -4.47 -0.91 23.31
C LEU A 44 -3.71 0.36 22.92
N MET A 45 -3.14 0.41 21.71
CA MET A 45 -2.46 1.59 21.18
C MET A 45 -3.40 2.77 21.05
N ILE A 46 -4.59 2.57 20.51
CA ILE A 46 -5.61 3.62 20.39
C ILE A 46 -6.00 4.12 21.80
N ALA A 47 -6.29 3.22 22.72
CA ALA A 47 -6.64 3.58 24.11
C ALA A 47 -5.49 4.36 24.78
N PHE A 48 -4.26 3.94 24.58
CA PHE A 48 -3.09 4.64 25.10
C PHE A 48 -3.04 6.10 24.61
N PHE A 49 -3.20 6.34 23.30
CA PHE A 49 -3.17 7.69 22.76
C PHE A 49 -4.38 8.54 23.17
N ILE A 50 -5.56 7.93 23.33
CA ILE A 50 -6.76 8.62 23.85
C ILE A 50 -6.50 9.19 25.24
N ILE A 51 -5.73 8.46 26.07
CA ILE A 51 -5.46 8.86 27.47
C ILE A 51 -4.26 9.81 27.54
N VAL A 52 -3.15 9.45 26.88
CA VAL A 52 -1.86 10.15 27.06
C VAL A 52 -1.85 11.51 26.35
N VAL A 53 -2.44 11.63 25.16
CA VAL A 53 -2.40 12.89 24.41
C VAL A 53 -3.05 14.05 25.15
N PRO A 54 -4.28 13.93 25.71
CA PRO A 54 -4.86 15.00 26.52
C PRO A 54 -4.08 15.26 27.81
N LEU A 55 -3.54 14.22 28.47
CA LEU A 55 -2.75 14.37 29.70
C LEU A 55 -1.44 15.12 29.47
N SER A 56 -0.85 15.03 28.29
CA SER A 56 0.36 15.76 27.90
C SER A 56 0.09 17.20 27.42
N GLY A 57 -1.13 17.70 27.57
CA GLY A 57 -1.53 19.04 27.10
C GLY A 57 -1.84 19.13 25.61
N GLY A 58 -1.91 17.98 24.91
CA GLY A 58 -2.31 17.89 23.52
C GLY A 58 -3.82 18.01 23.32
N ALA A 59 -4.24 18.20 22.07
CA ALA A 59 -5.64 18.16 21.69
C ALA A 59 -6.20 16.73 21.81
N THR A 60 -7.54 16.61 21.85
CA THR A 60 -8.23 15.31 21.90
C THR A 60 -7.79 14.42 20.73
N PHE A 61 -7.37 13.19 21.04
CA PHE A 61 -6.91 12.24 20.03
C PHE A 61 -8.04 11.80 19.09
N LEU A 62 -9.24 11.54 19.62
CA LEU A 62 -10.41 11.13 18.85
C LEU A 62 -11.10 12.35 18.22
N THR A 63 -10.50 12.87 17.15
CA THR A 63 -11.12 13.89 16.31
C THR A 63 -11.14 13.43 14.87
N LEU A 64 -12.13 13.90 14.08
CA LEU A 64 -12.20 13.62 12.64
C LEU A 64 -10.92 14.08 11.93
N ARG A 65 -10.43 15.26 12.30
CA ARG A 65 -9.18 15.80 11.77
C ARG A 65 -7.99 14.86 11.98
N ASN A 66 -7.83 14.34 13.22
CA ASN A 66 -6.74 13.42 13.51
C ASN A 66 -6.89 12.10 12.77
N ALA A 67 -8.11 11.56 12.68
CA ALA A 67 -8.38 10.35 11.89
C ALA A 67 -8.01 10.54 10.41
N MET A 68 -8.35 11.68 9.80
CA MET A 68 -7.96 12.00 8.42
C MET A 68 -6.44 12.19 8.28
N ASN A 69 -5.79 12.82 9.24
CA ASN A 69 -4.33 12.95 9.24
C ASN A 69 -3.63 11.59 9.31
N ILE A 70 -4.13 10.66 10.11
CA ILE A 70 -3.63 9.28 10.18
C ILE A 70 -3.82 8.58 8.82
N LEU A 71 -4.98 8.73 8.19
CA LEU A 71 -5.23 8.17 6.85
C LEU A 71 -4.23 8.70 5.82
N VAL A 72 -3.95 10.00 5.82
CA VAL A 72 -2.92 10.59 4.94
C VAL A 72 -1.53 10.03 5.25
N ALA A 73 -1.16 9.95 6.51
CA ALA A 73 0.15 9.46 6.92
C ALA A 73 0.38 7.98 6.55
N ILE A 74 -0.68 7.17 6.51
CA ILE A 74 -0.62 5.76 6.13
C ILE A 74 -0.47 5.58 4.61
N THR A 75 -0.89 6.52 3.75
CA THR A 75 -0.94 6.32 2.29
C THR A 75 0.38 5.86 1.67
N PRO A 76 1.53 6.46 1.95
CA PRO A 76 2.80 6.01 1.38
C PRO A 76 3.17 4.59 1.82
N VAL A 77 2.99 4.30 3.11
CA VAL A 77 3.31 2.98 3.69
C VAL A 77 2.39 1.90 3.10
N LEU A 78 1.11 2.21 2.91
CA LEU A 78 0.14 1.30 2.32
C LEU A 78 0.46 0.99 0.85
N LEU A 79 0.83 2.01 0.07
CA LEU A 79 1.25 1.83 -1.33
C LEU A 79 2.52 0.97 -1.44
N LEU A 80 3.51 1.19 -0.56
CA LEU A 80 4.69 0.32 -0.48
C LEU A 80 4.33 -1.11 -0.09
N GLY A 81 3.44 -1.27 0.91
CA GLY A 81 2.95 -2.56 1.35
C GLY A 81 2.19 -3.32 0.25
N LEU A 82 1.43 -2.64 -0.60
CA LEU A 82 0.80 -3.24 -1.77
C LEU A 82 1.84 -3.80 -2.75
N GLY A 83 2.87 -3.03 -3.07
CA GLY A 83 3.97 -3.51 -3.92
C GLY A 83 4.66 -4.73 -3.30
N GLN A 84 4.97 -4.66 -2.01
CA GLN A 84 5.57 -5.78 -1.26
C GLN A 84 4.66 -7.02 -1.22
N THR A 85 3.34 -6.85 -1.22
CA THR A 85 2.40 -7.98 -1.26
C THR A 85 2.62 -8.85 -2.49
N PHE A 86 2.79 -8.26 -3.68
CA PHE A 86 3.10 -9.00 -4.91
C PHE A 86 4.43 -9.75 -4.81
N VAL A 87 5.44 -9.10 -4.26
CA VAL A 87 6.78 -9.69 -4.08
C VAL A 87 6.73 -10.86 -3.09
N ILE A 88 6.06 -10.69 -1.94
CA ILE A 88 5.96 -11.74 -0.90
C ILE A 88 5.13 -12.92 -1.40
N ILE A 89 4.01 -12.69 -2.10
CA ILE A 89 3.20 -13.76 -2.68
C ILE A 89 4.01 -14.58 -3.69
N SER A 90 4.92 -13.97 -4.45
CA SER A 90 5.84 -14.67 -5.36
C SER A 90 7.06 -15.28 -4.67
N ALA A 91 7.07 -15.39 -3.34
CA ALA A 91 8.16 -15.89 -2.50
C ALA A 91 9.47 -15.06 -2.62
N GLY A 92 9.37 -13.79 -3.00
CA GLY A 92 10.48 -12.84 -3.04
C GLY A 92 10.58 -12.00 -1.76
N ILE A 93 11.72 -11.31 -1.61
CA ILE A 93 11.93 -10.26 -0.61
C ILE A 93 12.58 -9.09 -1.35
N ASP A 94 11.94 -7.91 -1.29
CA ASP A 94 12.50 -6.68 -1.88
C ASP A 94 12.82 -5.67 -0.77
N LEU A 95 14.13 -5.47 -0.55
CA LEU A 95 14.63 -4.50 0.43
C LEU A 95 14.92 -3.13 -0.19
N SER A 96 14.77 -2.97 -1.50
CA SER A 96 15.07 -1.72 -2.20
C SER A 96 13.92 -0.71 -2.19
N VAL A 97 12.69 -1.15 -1.96
CA VAL A 97 11.46 -0.39 -2.16
C VAL A 97 11.44 0.98 -1.47
N GLY A 98 11.97 1.09 -0.25
CA GLY A 98 12.04 2.37 0.49
C GLY A 98 12.95 3.39 -0.19
N TRP A 99 14.12 2.96 -0.65
CA TRP A 99 15.06 3.85 -1.35
C TRP A 99 14.61 4.14 -2.78
N VAL A 100 13.91 3.20 -3.44
CA VAL A 100 13.27 3.44 -4.73
C VAL A 100 12.21 4.54 -4.61
N MET A 101 11.41 4.54 -3.55
CA MET A 101 10.46 5.62 -3.27
C MET A 101 11.20 6.97 -3.08
N SER A 102 12.31 6.98 -2.34
CA SER A 102 13.11 8.19 -2.15
C SER A 102 13.68 8.72 -3.48
N LEU A 103 14.24 7.84 -4.31
CA LEU A 103 14.74 8.21 -5.64
C LEU A 103 13.60 8.74 -6.52
N ALA A 104 12.47 8.06 -6.54
CA ALA A 104 11.29 8.46 -7.32
C ALA A 104 10.79 9.86 -6.92
N SER A 105 10.75 10.16 -5.62
CA SER A 105 10.32 11.48 -5.14
C SER A 105 11.29 12.60 -5.56
N VAL A 106 12.59 12.36 -5.49
CA VAL A 106 13.62 13.32 -5.92
C VAL A 106 13.55 13.55 -7.43
N VAL A 107 13.49 12.48 -8.24
CA VAL A 107 13.37 12.56 -9.70
C VAL A 107 12.08 13.29 -10.11
N SER A 108 10.96 12.95 -9.45
CA SER A 108 9.69 13.66 -9.66
C SER A 108 9.80 15.14 -9.40
N ALA A 109 10.36 15.53 -8.25
CA ALA A 109 10.52 16.93 -7.86
C ALA A 109 11.38 17.71 -8.86
N HIS A 110 12.49 17.14 -9.32
CA HIS A 110 13.31 17.75 -10.36
C HIS A 110 12.58 17.89 -11.69
N ALA A 111 11.85 16.87 -12.13
CA ALA A 111 11.10 16.91 -13.39
C ALA A 111 9.98 17.96 -13.34
N ILE A 112 9.25 18.05 -12.23
CA ILE A 112 8.21 19.08 -12.02
C ILE A 112 8.85 20.47 -12.08
N ARG A 113 9.89 20.70 -11.30
CA ARG A 113 10.57 22.00 -11.24
C ARG A 113 11.13 22.41 -12.58
N ALA A 114 11.81 21.51 -13.29
CA ALA A 114 12.41 21.80 -14.57
C ALA A 114 11.36 22.14 -15.65
N SER A 115 10.30 21.35 -15.76
CA SER A 115 9.24 21.56 -16.75
C SER A 115 8.43 22.81 -16.44
N PHE A 116 8.10 23.07 -15.18
CA PHE A 116 7.39 24.29 -14.77
C PHE A 116 8.19 25.56 -15.04
N ASN A 117 9.49 25.54 -14.69
CA ASN A 117 10.41 26.67 -14.98
C ASN A 117 10.63 26.89 -16.49
N ALA A 118 10.44 25.85 -17.31
CA ALA A 118 10.44 25.97 -18.77
C ALA A 118 9.12 26.50 -19.34
N GLY A 119 8.14 26.87 -18.49
CA GLY A 119 6.86 27.44 -18.90
C GLY A 119 5.76 26.41 -19.14
N ALA A 120 5.95 25.14 -18.78
CA ALA A 120 4.89 24.14 -18.89
C ALA A 120 3.74 24.46 -17.91
N PRO A 121 2.46 24.27 -18.31
CA PRO A 121 1.35 24.42 -17.40
C PRO A 121 1.46 23.37 -16.26
N LEU A 122 0.93 23.73 -15.09
CA LEU A 122 1.06 22.95 -13.86
C LEU A 122 0.68 21.47 -14.02
N PHE A 123 -0.45 21.21 -14.71
CA PHE A 123 -0.91 19.84 -14.97
C PHE A 123 0.12 19.03 -15.77
N LEU A 124 0.73 19.62 -16.79
CA LEU A 124 1.77 18.96 -17.59
C LEU A 124 3.02 18.72 -16.75
N ALA A 125 3.45 19.70 -15.95
CA ALA A 125 4.60 19.55 -15.07
C ALA A 125 4.39 18.42 -14.04
N ALA A 126 3.23 18.35 -13.41
CA ALA A 126 2.85 17.27 -12.50
C ALA A 126 2.84 15.90 -13.19
N THR A 127 2.28 15.82 -14.40
CA THR A 127 2.23 14.59 -15.20
C THR A 127 3.65 14.12 -15.56
N LEU A 128 4.52 15.02 -16.02
CA LEU A 128 5.91 14.69 -16.32
C LEU A 128 6.67 14.23 -15.08
N GLY A 129 6.45 14.86 -13.93
CA GLY A 129 7.00 14.42 -12.67
C GLY A 129 6.55 13.03 -12.25
N PHE A 130 5.26 12.73 -12.40
CA PHE A 130 4.71 11.40 -12.15
C PHE A 130 5.33 10.34 -13.07
N LEU A 131 5.36 10.61 -14.37
CA LEU A 131 5.96 9.68 -15.35
C LEU A 131 7.44 9.47 -15.10
N ALA A 132 8.19 10.49 -14.72
CA ALA A 132 9.59 10.39 -14.36
C ALA A 132 9.81 9.51 -13.12
N ALA A 133 8.97 9.66 -12.09
CA ALA A 133 8.98 8.81 -10.90
C ALA A 133 8.71 7.34 -11.24
N VAL A 134 7.68 7.09 -12.05
CA VAL A 134 7.32 5.73 -12.50
C VAL A 134 8.45 5.13 -13.33
N ALA A 135 9.03 5.88 -14.27
CA ALA A 135 10.14 5.41 -15.10
C ALA A 135 11.38 5.07 -14.26
N ALA A 136 11.75 5.92 -13.29
CA ALA A 136 12.87 5.67 -12.40
C ALA A 136 12.66 4.41 -11.56
N SER A 137 11.48 4.27 -10.96
CA SER A 137 11.13 3.09 -10.15
C SER A 137 11.07 1.82 -10.98
N ALA A 138 10.43 1.86 -12.14
CA ALA A 138 10.34 0.73 -13.08
C ALA A 138 11.74 0.32 -13.60
N GLY A 139 12.62 1.28 -13.85
CA GLY A 139 14.01 1.04 -14.25
C GLY A 139 14.77 0.23 -13.19
N VAL A 140 14.69 0.63 -11.92
CA VAL A 140 15.32 -0.12 -10.82
C VAL A 140 14.69 -1.51 -10.70
N GLY A 141 13.35 -1.60 -10.72
CA GLY A 141 12.63 -2.87 -10.64
C GLY A 141 12.98 -3.81 -11.79
N LEU A 142 13.12 -3.28 -13.02
CA LEU A 142 13.52 -4.06 -14.20
C LEU A 142 14.94 -4.63 -14.04
N VAL A 143 15.89 -3.82 -13.58
CA VAL A 143 17.27 -4.27 -13.35
C VAL A 143 17.30 -5.35 -12.29
N ASN A 144 16.64 -5.14 -11.13
CA ASN A 144 16.54 -6.14 -10.07
C ASN A 144 15.91 -7.44 -10.59
N GLY A 145 14.78 -7.32 -11.29
CA GLY A 145 14.08 -8.47 -11.84
C GLY A 145 14.90 -9.26 -12.87
N LEU A 146 15.65 -8.58 -13.73
CA LEU A 146 16.52 -9.24 -14.72
C LEU A 146 17.68 -9.99 -14.05
N ILE A 147 18.30 -9.41 -13.02
CA ILE A 147 19.37 -10.06 -12.25
C ILE A 147 18.83 -11.31 -11.56
N ILE A 148 17.69 -11.20 -10.87
CA ILE A 148 17.05 -12.30 -10.16
C ILE A 148 16.67 -13.42 -11.13
N ALA A 149 15.98 -13.08 -12.21
CA ALA A 149 15.43 -14.08 -13.13
C ALA A 149 16.49 -14.76 -14.01
N LYS A 150 17.44 -13.98 -14.57
CA LYS A 150 18.45 -14.51 -15.52
C LYS A 150 19.66 -15.07 -14.80
N LEU A 151 20.17 -14.38 -13.77
CA LEU A 151 21.37 -14.82 -13.06
C LEU A 151 21.02 -15.76 -11.89
N LYS A 152 19.74 -15.97 -11.59
CA LYS A 152 19.23 -16.81 -10.49
C LYS A 152 19.83 -16.46 -9.13
N VAL A 153 20.16 -15.17 -8.92
CA VAL A 153 20.62 -14.66 -7.63
C VAL A 153 19.42 -14.50 -6.72
N PRO A 154 19.52 -14.88 -5.43
CA PRO A 154 18.45 -14.66 -4.46
C PRO A 154 17.98 -13.22 -4.41
N ALA A 155 16.65 -13.01 -4.45
CA ALA A 155 16.04 -11.68 -4.54
C ALA A 155 16.51 -10.73 -3.43
N PHE A 156 16.66 -11.24 -2.20
CA PHE A 156 17.06 -10.42 -1.07
C PHE A 156 18.49 -9.85 -1.23
N ILE A 157 19.43 -10.61 -1.84
CA ILE A 157 20.82 -10.17 -2.07
C ILE A 157 20.82 -9.05 -3.11
N VAL A 158 20.10 -9.26 -4.23
CA VAL A 158 20.00 -8.27 -5.31
C VAL A 158 19.38 -6.97 -4.81
N THR A 159 18.24 -7.06 -4.11
CA THR A 159 17.50 -5.89 -3.65
C THR A 159 18.21 -5.16 -2.50
N LEU A 160 18.94 -5.88 -1.65
CA LEU A 160 19.79 -5.28 -0.64
C LEU A 160 20.93 -4.49 -1.30
N GLY A 161 21.65 -5.09 -2.25
CA GLY A 161 22.71 -4.40 -2.98
C GLY A 161 22.22 -3.19 -3.75
N SER A 162 21.10 -3.35 -4.49
CA SER A 162 20.49 -2.24 -5.22
C SER A 162 19.96 -1.14 -4.29
N SER A 163 19.52 -1.46 -3.08
CA SER A 163 19.07 -0.46 -2.11
C SER A 163 20.15 0.55 -1.77
N PHE A 164 21.40 0.11 -1.60
CA PHE A 164 22.55 1.01 -1.35
C PHE A 164 22.88 1.86 -2.57
N ILE A 165 22.82 1.28 -3.78
CA ILE A 165 23.05 2.03 -5.04
C ILE A 165 21.99 3.11 -5.20
N VAL A 166 20.72 2.74 -5.07
CA VAL A 166 19.56 3.64 -5.22
C VAL A 166 19.59 4.75 -4.15
N ARG A 167 19.98 4.39 -2.91
CA ARG A 167 20.22 5.37 -1.85
C ARG A 167 21.26 6.40 -2.27
N GLY A 168 22.42 5.94 -2.76
CA GLY A 168 23.48 6.82 -3.26
C GLY A 168 22.97 7.75 -4.37
N MET A 169 22.23 7.21 -5.35
CA MET A 169 21.61 8.00 -6.42
C MET A 169 20.63 9.05 -5.88
N ALA A 170 19.74 8.67 -4.95
CA ALA A 170 18.80 9.60 -4.36
C ALA A 170 19.50 10.75 -3.64
N LEU A 171 20.55 10.45 -2.87
CA LEU A 171 21.34 11.45 -2.15
C LEU A 171 22.13 12.36 -3.12
N LEU A 172 22.72 11.80 -4.18
CA LEU A 172 23.42 12.58 -5.21
C LEU A 172 22.46 13.53 -5.93
N PHE A 173 21.33 13.05 -6.40
CA PHE A 173 20.37 13.89 -7.12
C PHE A 173 19.67 14.92 -6.23
N SER A 174 19.53 14.68 -4.94
CA SER A 174 19.02 15.66 -3.98
C SER A 174 20.09 16.59 -3.42
N GLU A 175 21.37 16.40 -3.81
CA GLU A 175 22.51 17.11 -3.19
C GLU A 175 22.52 16.97 -1.67
N ASN A 176 22.05 15.82 -1.16
CA ASN A 176 21.89 15.51 0.25
C ASN A 176 21.00 16.52 1.02
N THR A 177 20.10 17.21 0.31
CA THR A 177 19.18 18.20 0.87
C THR A 177 17.75 17.94 0.39
N THR A 178 16.80 18.67 0.94
CA THR A 178 15.42 18.65 0.45
C THR A 178 15.31 19.39 -0.87
N VAL A 179 14.71 18.79 -1.89
CA VAL A 179 14.44 19.47 -3.15
C VAL A 179 13.37 20.55 -2.92
N ILE A 180 13.78 21.80 -3.05
CA ILE A 180 12.94 22.99 -2.88
C ILE A 180 12.58 23.62 -4.23
N GLY A 181 11.68 24.60 -4.23
CA GLY A 181 11.28 25.34 -5.43
C GLY A 181 10.22 24.65 -6.27
N LEU A 182 9.44 23.75 -5.67
CA LEU A 182 8.21 23.24 -6.29
C LEU A 182 7.14 24.35 -6.32
N PRO A 183 6.31 24.42 -7.39
CA PRO A 183 5.18 25.33 -7.45
C PRO A 183 4.27 25.21 -6.22
N ALA A 184 3.82 26.33 -5.67
CA ALA A 184 2.98 26.34 -4.47
C ALA A 184 1.70 25.53 -4.68
N ASP A 185 1.10 25.65 -5.86
CA ASP A 185 -0.13 24.96 -6.24
C ASP A 185 0.00 23.42 -6.18
N ILE A 186 1.18 22.85 -6.47
CA ILE A 186 1.38 21.38 -6.34
C ILE A 186 1.24 20.92 -4.89
N ARG A 187 1.71 21.73 -3.94
CA ARG A 187 1.54 21.43 -2.52
C ARG A 187 0.08 21.52 -2.09
N ASP A 188 -0.64 22.45 -2.67
CA ASP A 188 -2.06 22.66 -2.38
C ASP A 188 -2.90 21.50 -2.95
N TYR A 189 -2.63 21.02 -4.17
CA TYR A 189 -3.28 19.83 -4.74
C TYR A 189 -3.11 18.59 -3.85
N GLY A 190 -1.92 18.34 -3.30
CA GLY A 190 -1.68 17.24 -2.37
C GLY A 190 -2.47 17.34 -1.06
N ASN A 191 -2.93 18.54 -0.72
CA ASN A 191 -3.68 18.82 0.50
C ASN A 191 -5.18 19.03 0.26
N GLU A 192 -5.64 19.08 -0.98
CA GLU A 192 -7.06 19.17 -1.29
C GLU A 192 -7.80 17.88 -0.98
N SER A 193 -9.11 18.01 -0.73
CA SER A 193 -9.96 16.91 -0.28
C SER A 193 -11.23 16.83 -1.12
N LEU A 194 -11.85 15.64 -1.14
CA LEU A 194 -13.16 15.47 -1.77
C LEU A 194 -14.25 16.22 -1.03
N PHE A 195 -14.15 16.26 0.31
CA PHE A 195 -15.15 16.92 1.14
C PHE A 195 -14.48 17.79 2.19
N TYR A 196 -15.17 18.87 2.52
CA TYR A 196 -14.78 19.79 3.58
C TYR A 196 -15.95 20.02 4.54
N VAL A 197 -15.66 20.01 5.82
CA VAL A 197 -16.61 20.39 6.86
C VAL A 197 -16.05 21.61 7.57
N VAL A 198 -16.78 22.71 7.52
CA VAL A 198 -16.47 23.93 8.26
C VAL A 198 -17.37 23.97 9.47
N ASN A 199 -16.76 23.92 10.66
CA ASN A 199 -17.48 23.97 11.94
C ASN A 199 -17.66 25.43 12.37
N GLY A 200 -18.74 25.74 13.10
CA GLY A 200 -19.01 27.08 13.64
C GLY A 200 -20.15 27.82 12.95
N GLU A 201 -20.39 29.06 13.37
CA GLU A 201 -21.45 29.92 12.80
C GLU A 201 -21.16 30.25 11.32
N GLY A 202 -22.13 29.94 10.46
CA GLY A 202 -21.94 30.04 9.01
C GLY A 202 -21.16 28.89 8.37
N GLY A 203 -20.86 27.85 9.12
CA GLY A 203 -20.21 26.63 8.63
C GLY A 203 -21.13 25.78 7.76
N GLY A 204 -20.55 24.78 7.07
CA GLY A 204 -21.31 23.90 6.18
C GLY A 204 -20.49 22.71 5.68
N PHE A 205 -21.19 21.84 4.93
CA PHE A 205 -20.57 20.73 4.20
C PHE A 205 -20.38 21.14 2.73
N TYR A 206 -19.16 20.99 2.24
CA TYR A 206 -18.79 21.31 0.86
C TYR A 206 -18.20 20.08 0.20
N ALA A 207 -18.60 19.80 -1.04
CA ALA A 207 -18.15 18.67 -1.82
C ALA A 207 -17.40 19.15 -3.07
N PHE A 208 -16.26 18.51 -3.36
CA PHE A 208 -15.41 18.69 -4.55
C PHE A 208 -14.72 20.07 -4.70
N PHE A 209 -15.19 21.08 -4.03
CA PHE A 209 -14.61 22.43 -4.09
C PHE A 209 -14.24 22.90 -2.70
N ARG A 210 -13.03 23.43 -2.57
CA ARG A 210 -12.59 24.08 -1.33
C ARG A 210 -13.41 25.36 -1.11
N PRO A 211 -14.08 25.52 0.04
CA PRO A 211 -14.80 26.76 0.32
C PRO A 211 -13.82 27.91 0.48
N ASP A 212 -14.21 29.08 -0.02
CA ASP A 212 -13.45 30.32 0.15
C ASP A 212 -13.72 30.87 1.56
N VAL A 213 -12.99 30.32 2.52
CA VAL A 213 -13.08 30.71 3.93
C VAL A 213 -11.76 31.27 4.42
N THR A 214 -11.80 32.33 5.22
CA THR A 214 -10.61 33.02 5.72
C THR A 214 -10.60 33.11 7.24
N GLY A 215 -9.43 33.40 7.81
CA GLY A 215 -9.27 33.65 9.23
C GLY A 215 -9.61 32.46 10.13
N ALA A 216 -10.50 32.65 11.11
CA ALA A 216 -10.86 31.64 12.09
C ALA A 216 -11.57 30.42 11.48
N MET A 217 -12.38 30.61 10.44
CA MET A 217 -13.08 29.52 9.76
C MET A 217 -12.13 28.51 9.11
N LEU A 218 -10.99 28.98 8.58
CA LEU A 218 -9.98 28.10 8.00
C LEU A 218 -9.40 27.11 9.04
N ARG A 219 -9.26 27.55 10.30
CA ARG A 219 -8.81 26.71 11.41
C ARG A 219 -9.86 25.67 11.84
N GLN A 220 -11.13 25.94 11.56
CA GLN A 220 -12.27 25.08 11.88
C GLN A 220 -12.68 24.18 10.70
N MET A 221 -11.96 24.26 9.58
CA MET A 221 -12.20 23.43 8.43
C MET A 221 -11.52 22.06 8.58
N ASP A 222 -12.31 21.02 8.57
CA ASP A 222 -11.86 19.63 8.53
C ASP A 222 -11.90 19.14 7.08
N ARG A 223 -10.82 18.49 6.67
CA ARG A 223 -10.64 17.90 5.33
C ARG A 223 -10.97 16.41 5.40
N ILE A 224 -11.87 15.96 4.56
CA ILE A 224 -12.32 14.57 4.55
C ILE A 224 -11.94 13.93 3.20
N PHE A 225 -11.22 12.83 3.26
CA PHE A 225 -10.71 12.09 2.11
C PHE A 225 -9.90 12.98 1.15
N THR A 226 -8.69 13.34 1.57
CA THR A 226 -7.74 14.03 0.71
C THR A 226 -7.41 13.20 -0.53
N TRP A 227 -7.03 13.84 -1.63
CA TRP A 227 -6.71 13.15 -2.88
C TRP A 227 -5.70 12.01 -2.73
N PRO A 228 -4.61 12.11 -1.93
CA PRO A 228 -3.73 10.98 -1.68
C PRO A 228 -4.44 9.74 -1.11
N VAL A 229 -5.39 9.93 -0.19
CA VAL A 229 -6.17 8.83 0.41
C VAL A 229 -7.07 8.18 -0.64
N VAL A 230 -7.75 8.98 -1.46
CA VAL A 230 -8.65 8.50 -2.52
C VAL A 230 -7.87 7.72 -3.58
N ILE A 231 -6.76 8.28 -4.06
CA ILE A 231 -5.89 7.62 -5.04
C ILE A 231 -5.38 6.30 -4.47
N THR A 232 -4.93 6.29 -3.22
CA THR A 232 -4.47 5.06 -2.55
C THR A 232 -5.58 4.01 -2.47
N ALA A 233 -6.80 4.41 -2.09
CA ALA A 233 -7.95 3.50 -2.06
C ALA A 233 -8.26 2.89 -3.44
N ILE A 234 -8.21 3.70 -4.50
CA ILE A 234 -8.39 3.23 -5.89
C ILE A 234 -7.28 2.23 -6.24
N VAL A 235 -6.01 2.53 -5.94
CA VAL A 235 -4.88 1.63 -6.20
C VAL A 235 -5.03 0.31 -5.45
N VAL A 236 -5.48 0.34 -4.17
CA VAL A 236 -5.79 -0.86 -3.39
C VAL A 236 -6.82 -1.74 -4.12
N ILE A 237 -7.92 -1.14 -4.57
CA ILE A 237 -9.00 -1.87 -5.28
C ILE A 237 -8.47 -2.48 -6.58
N ILE A 238 -7.67 -1.72 -7.35
CA ILE A 238 -7.06 -2.21 -8.59
C ILE A 238 -6.11 -3.37 -8.29
N CYS A 239 -5.23 -3.26 -7.30
CA CYS A 239 -4.30 -4.33 -6.91
C CYS A 239 -5.04 -5.58 -6.43
N MET A 240 -6.11 -5.42 -5.63
CA MET A 240 -6.98 -6.53 -5.21
C MET A 240 -7.63 -7.21 -6.43
N PHE A 241 -8.12 -6.44 -7.40
CA PHE A 241 -8.68 -6.99 -8.63
C PHE A 241 -7.62 -7.76 -9.44
N ILE A 242 -6.43 -7.18 -9.60
CA ILE A 242 -5.30 -7.82 -10.33
C ILE A 242 -4.96 -9.15 -9.68
N LEU A 243 -4.76 -9.18 -8.36
CA LEU A 243 -4.39 -10.41 -7.64
C LEU A 243 -5.47 -11.49 -7.68
N ASN A 244 -6.75 -11.10 -7.54
CA ASN A 244 -7.82 -12.09 -7.37
C ASN A 244 -8.52 -12.48 -8.66
N ARG A 245 -8.47 -11.65 -9.72
CA ARG A 245 -9.29 -11.82 -10.91
C ARG A 245 -8.50 -11.94 -12.22
N THR A 246 -7.18 -11.68 -12.24
CA THR A 246 -6.38 -11.73 -13.49
C THR A 246 -5.49 -12.96 -13.58
N GLN A 247 -5.02 -13.24 -14.80
CA GLN A 247 -4.00 -14.28 -15.03
C GLN A 247 -2.69 -13.97 -14.31
N PHE A 248 -2.32 -12.69 -14.26
CA PHE A 248 -1.12 -12.24 -13.55
C PHE A 248 -1.17 -12.64 -12.07
N GLY A 249 -2.29 -12.40 -11.38
CA GLY A 249 -2.46 -12.82 -9.98
C GLY A 249 -2.35 -14.33 -9.81
N ARG A 250 -3.00 -15.12 -10.69
CA ARG A 250 -2.89 -16.58 -10.64
C ARG A 250 -1.45 -17.06 -10.81
N HIS A 251 -0.70 -16.49 -11.76
CA HIS A 251 0.71 -16.84 -11.94
C HIS A 251 1.56 -16.43 -10.74
N THR A 252 1.29 -15.28 -10.12
CA THR A 252 1.99 -14.81 -8.91
C THR A 252 1.82 -15.82 -7.77
N TYR A 253 0.58 -16.26 -7.50
CA TYR A 253 0.32 -17.30 -6.50
C TYR A 253 0.92 -18.66 -6.84
N ALA A 254 0.87 -19.08 -8.11
CA ALA A 254 1.44 -20.35 -8.57
C ALA A 254 2.96 -20.39 -8.36
N ILE A 255 3.66 -19.29 -8.73
CA ILE A 255 5.11 -19.15 -8.56
C ILE A 255 5.49 -19.24 -7.08
N GLY A 256 4.77 -18.53 -6.21
CA GLY A 256 5.03 -18.52 -4.77
C GLY A 256 4.72 -19.86 -4.10
N GLY A 257 3.72 -20.59 -4.59
CA GLY A 257 3.37 -21.91 -4.07
C GLY A 257 4.37 -23.00 -4.47
N ASN A 258 4.69 -23.12 -5.74
CA ASN A 258 5.68 -24.04 -6.27
C ASN A 258 6.16 -23.61 -7.66
N MET A 259 7.33 -22.98 -7.71
CA MET A 259 7.96 -22.49 -8.94
C MET A 259 8.15 -23.59 -10.00
N GLN A 260 8.55 -24.82 -9.58
CA GLN A 260 8.77 -25.90 -10.54
C GLN A 260 7.47 -26.44 -11.14
N ALA A 261 6.40 -26.49 -10.36
CA ALA A 261 5.09 -26.88 -10.86
C ALA A 261 4.51 -25.77 -11.78
N ALA A 262 4.68 -24.50 -11.40
CA ALA A 262 4.21 -23.36 -12.21
C ALA A 262 4.87 -23.28 -13.59
N LEU A 263 6.11 -23.74 -13.75
CA LEU A 263 6.81 -23.78 -15.05
C LEU A 263 6.34 -24.91 -15.97
N ARG A 264 5.55 -25.86 -15.48
CA ARG A 264 5.05 -27.02 -16.25
C ARG A 264 3.60 -26.84 -16.72
N THR A 265 2.91 -25.79 -16.26
CA THR A 265 1.54 -25.44 -16.64
C THR A 265 1.52 -24.25 -17.59
#